data_e365c09120d773a78ecdc513c564d247
#
_entry.id   e365c09120d773a78ecdc513c564d247
#
_cell.length_a   1.000
_cell.length_b   1.000
_cell.length_c   1.000
_cell.angle_alpha   90.00
_cell.angle_beta   90.00
_cell.angle_gamma   90.00
#
_symmetry.space_group_name_H-M   'P 1'
#
loop_
_entity.id
_entity.type
_entity.pdbx_description
1 polymer ?
#
loop_
_entity_poly.entity_id
_entity_poly.type
_entity_poly.pdbx_seq_one_letter_code
_entity_poly.pdbx_strand_id
1 'polypeptide(L)'
;MDSAVSKLGFIPDGQLPKLINQDAVTLELKKCRDSIRKRIRTYNFKEPKLTDDEITKLAAKICGASEERKSYRKILAILLLIDRPSRITHFVDEGVSDQDLPLEIVETLSTRPLRRRSFDLRRRGDPLAKPLRCFMCPRKWRKSTVERFEKYQWSLLAPFLSQDGPRLFRFKIPDKAILPFERWERIGQQGGFSHVYEAEIHPDHHGFHVQDLDAQDGRGDHGHETTTNPPSTRSNVFAVKRLKTQNRDDFLHEFDMHKRVSKNLHQHLIPLLAAYEQHGIYHLIFPLAGADLEKYWRNKEQETNQEAARWVAEQCQGLAGAVAAIHRSYTLSDSLSFRALPGGQSEGETQGVNMSQTNGPPTSIPRQRFAGHCRHGDIKPKNILWFPDGSRQQKETTPRGTLRITDFGAAQYAEHRVPTSGSQNTPIYRPPEADLTAQGTEPDVIVGTSYDIWSLGCVFLEFVAWFLDGWHGVQIFLENRSTVDRACHNFHTGKFFLIESGDAGKTSRARVKPEVDQVRSRPPQPSSLRYLRD
;
A
#
# COMPACT_ATOMS: atom_id res chain seq x y z
N MET A 1 -2.48 1.94 30.46
CA MET A 1 -3.25 1.50 29.28
C MET A 1 -4.17 2.59 28.74
N ASP A 2 -5.02 3.16 29.57
CA ASP A 2 -5.98 4.22 29.12
C ASP A 2 -5.30 5.38 28.40
N SER A 3 -4.12 5.84 28.86
CA SER A 3 -3.42 6.94 28.20
C SER A 3 -2.91 6.59 26.79
N ALA A 4 -2.47 5.34 26.56
CA ALA A 4 -2.03 4.90 25.25
C ALA A 4 -3.21 4.77 24.28
N VAL A 5 -4.33 4.17 24.74
CA VAL A 5 -5.56 4.06 23.94
C VAL A 5 -6.17 5.43 23.65
N SER A 6 -6.11 6.38 24.60
CA SER A 6 -6.65 7.72 24.39
C SER A 6 -5.85 8.54 23.38
N LYS A 7 -4.53 8.30 23.28
CA LYS A 7 -3.64 9.04 22.37
C LYS A 7 -3.62 8.45 20.95
N LEU A 8 -3.49 7.14 20.81
CA LEU A 8 -3.30 6.45 19.53
C LEU A 8 -4.56 5.71 19.04
N GLY A 9 -5.55 5.50 19.93
CA GLY A 9 -6.70 4.63 19.67
C GLY A 9 -6.40 3.14 19.77
N PHE A 10 -5.13 2.74 19.77
CA PHE A 10 -4.66 1.36 19.87
C PHE A 10 -3.46 1.21 20.81
N ILE A 11 -3.16 -0.02 21.22
CA ILE A 11 -1.96 -0.36 21.98
C ILE A 11 -0.99 -1.08 21.04
N PRO A 12 0.22 -0.54 20.83
CA PRO A 12 1.24 -1.18 20.01
C PRO A 12 1.63 -2.56 20.51
N ASP A 13 1.82 -3.51 19.59
CA ASP A 13 2.12 -4.91 19.93
C ASP A 13 3.40 -5.04 20.76
N GLY A 14 4.43 -4.23 20.51
CA GLY A 14 5.68 -4.23 21.29
C GLY A 14 5.54 -3.61 22.69
N GLN A 15 4.50 -2.83 22.96
CA GLN A 15 4.23 -2.26 24.29
C GLN A 15 3.42 -3.21 25.16
N LEU A 16 2.59 -4.06 24.59
CA LEU A 16 1.69 -4.93 25.33
C LEU A 16 2.44 -5.88 26.30
N PRO A 17 3.53 -6.58 25.90
CA PRO A 17 4.30 -7.42 26.82
C PRO A 17 4.99 -6.64 27.96
N LYS A 18 5.34 -5.37 27.72
CA LYS A 18 5.93 -4.50 28.75
C LYS A 18 4.90 -4.09 29.80
N LEU A 19 3.67 -3.78 29.35
CA LEU A 19 2.54 -3.38 30.22
C LEU A 19 1.92 -4.59 30.96
N ILE A 20 1.84 -5.74 30.30
CA ILE A 20 1.26 -6.98 30.81
C ILE A 20 2.36 -8.04 30.89
N ASN A 21 3.31 -7.83 31.80
CA ASN A 21 4.34 -8.78 32.17
C ASN A 21 3.85 -9.66 33.35
N GLN A 22 4.61 -10.71 33.66
CA GLN A 22 4.21 -11.70 34.65
C GLN A 22 4.03 -11.09 36.05
N ASP A 23 4.88 -10.14 36.45
CA ASP A 23 4.81 -9.49 37.76
C ASP A 23 3.56 -8.60 37.87
N ALA A 24 3.28 -7.80 36.84
CA ALA A 24 2.08 -6.97 36.79
C ALA A 24 0.79 -7.80 36.83
N VAL A 25 0.76 -8.93 36.10
CA VAL A 25 -0.36 -9.87 36.10
C VAL A 25 -0.54 -10.51 37.47
N THR A 26 0.55 -10.96 38.08
CA THR A 26 0.55 -11.55 39.44
C THR A 26 -0.01 -10.57 40.46
N LEU A 27 0.45 -9.33 40.43
CA LEU A 27 -0.03 -8.28 41.32
C LEU A 27 -1.52 -8.01 41.14
N GLU A 28 -1.98 -7.93 39.90
CA GLU A 28 -3.40 -7.66 39.60
C GLU A 28 -4.31 -8.83 40.02
N LEU A 29 -3.88 -10.06 39.79
CA LEU A 29 -4.62 -11.26 40.28
C LEU A 29 -4.72 -11.32 41.80
N LYS A 30 -3.66 -10.93 42.54
CA LYS A 30 -3.67 -10.80 44.00
C LYS A 30 -4.68 -9.74 44.45
N LYS A 31 -4.71 -8.56 43.83
CA LYS A 31 -5.70 -7.50 44.09
C LYS A 31 -7.12 -8.01 43.85
N CYS A 32 -7.36 -8.73 42.73
CA CYS A 32 -8.67 -9.34 42.44
C CYS A 32 -9.11 -10.33 43.52
N ARG A 33 -8.20 -11.23 43.92
CA ARG A 33 -8.45 -12.18 45.01
C ARG A 33 -8.85 -11.47 46.31
N ASP A 34 -8.08 -10.48 46.72
CA ASP A 34 -8.29 -9.77 47.98
C ASP A 34 -9.60 -8.94 47.96
N SER A 35 -9.93 -8.37 46.81
CA SER A 35 -11.23 -7.69 46.63
C SER A 35 -12.41 -8.65 46.73
N ILE A 36 -12.29 -9.85 46.15
CA ILE A 36 -13.30 -10.91 46.27
C ILE A 36 -13.42 -11.37 47.72
N ARG A 37 -12.29 -11.60 48.41
CA ARG A 37 -12.28 -11.99 49.84
C ARG A 37 -12.96 -10.97 50.74
N LYS A 38 -12.73 -9.65 50.52
CA LYS A 38 -13.47 -8.60 51.28
C LYS A 38 -14.97 -8.69 51.07
N ARG A 39 -15.43 -8.93 49.84
CA ARG A 39 -16.86 -9.06 49.51
C ARG A 39 -17.49 -10.34 50.12
N ILE A 40 -16.78 -11.46 50.08
CA ILE A 40 -17.24 -12.74 50.60
C ILE A 40 -17.37 -12.71 52.12
N ARG A 41 -16.41 -12.11 52.85
CA ARG A 41 -16.52 -11.89 54.31
C ARG A 41 -17.77 -11.11 54.70
N THR A 42 -18.23 -10.19 53.83
CA THR A 42 -19.46 -9.41 54.04
C THR A 42 -20.73 -10.26 53.85
N TYR A 43 -20.67 -11.38 53.09
CA TYR A 43 -21.85 -12.17 52.71
C TYR A 43 -21.79 -13.66 53.07
N ASN A 44 -20.86 -14.12 53.90
CA ASN A 44 -20.75 -15.48 54.43
C ASN A 44 -20.73 -16.64 53.40
N PHE A 45 -20.15 -16.45 52.22
CA PHE A 45 -19.98 -17.49 51.19
C PHE A 45 -18.64 -18.23 51.32
N LYS A 46 -18.56 -19.53 50.87
CA LYS A 46 -17.31 -20.30 50.78
C LYS A 46 -16.33 -19.66 49.82
N GLU A 47 -15.10 -19.41 50.28
CA GLU A 47 -14.02 -18.79 49.52
C GLU A 47 -13.47 -19.69 48.39
N PRO A 48 -13.30 -19.21 47.17
CA PRO A 48 -12.40 -19.84 46.20
C PRO A 48 -10.95 -19.58 46.66
N LYS A 49 -10.25 -20.63 47.05
CA LYS A 49 -8.85 -20.55 47.51
C LYS A 49 -7.91 -20.55 46.34
N LEU A 50 -7.66 -19.41 45.66
CA LEU A 50 -6.49 -19.27 44.81
C LEU A 50 -5.28 -19.04 45.74
N THR A 51 -4.40 -20.02 45.80
CA THR A 51 -3.10 -19.92 46.48
C THR A 51 -2.14 -19.01 45.69
N ASP A 52 -1.08 -18.54 46.34
CA ASP A 52 -0.10 -17.70 45.65
C ASP A 52 0.63 -18.46 44.51
N ASP A 53 0.81 -19.78 44.65
CA ASP A 53 1.39 -20.65 43.63
C ASP A 53 0.46 -20.79 42.42
N GLU A 54 -0.84 -20.96 42.63
CA GLU A 54 -1.84 -21.00 41.55
C GLU A 54 -1.93 -19.66 40.81
N ILE A 55 -1.81 -18.54 41.52
CA ILE A 55 -1.76 -17.19 40.91
C ILE A 55 -0.52 -17.06 40.02
N THR A 56 0.65 -17.54 40.47
CA THR A 56 1.89 -17.49 39.71
C THR A 56 1.80 -18.35 38.45
N LYS A 57 1.26 -19.56 38.55
CA LYS A 57 1.01 -20.44 37.38
C LYS A 57 0.02 -19.82 36.40
N LEU A 58 -1.05 -19.21 36.90
CA LEU A 58 -2.04 -18.53 36.09
C LEU A 58 -1.42 -17.30 35.37
N ALA A 59 -0.59 -16.53 36.05
CA ALA A 59 0.11 -15.40 35.47
C ALA A 59 1.07 -15.83 34.34
N ALA A 60 1.83 -16.91 34.55
CA ALA A 60 2.65 -17.52 33.51
C ALA A 60 1.84 -17.96 32.29
N LYS A 61 0.69 -18.61 32.52
CA LYS A 61 -0.24 -19.02 31.43
C LYS A 61 -0.80 -17.83 30.66
N ILE A 62 -1.20 -16.77 31.35
CA ILE A 62 -1.70 -15.52 30.73
C ILE A 62 -0.62 -14.90 29.85
N CYS A 63 0.64 -14.92 30.30
CA CYS A 63 1.77 -14.38 29.58
C CYS A 63 2.30 -15.29 28.44
N GLY A 64 1.68 -16.44 28.20
CA GLY A 64 2.12 -17.36 27.14
C GLY A 64 3.41 -18.11 27.45
N ALA A 65 3.83 -18.17 28.69
CA ALA A 65 4.99 -18.93 29.16
C ALA A 65 4.69 -20.41 29.45
N SER A 66 3.48 -20.89 29.11
CA SER A 66 3.08 -22.29 29.25
C SER A 66 3.43 -23.10 27.99
N GLU A 67 3.50 -24.44 28.14
CA GLU A 67 3.77 -25.39 27.04
C GLU A 67 2.83 -25.22 25.84
N GLU A 68 1.59 -24.79 26.04
CA GLU A 68 0.60 -24.56 25.00
C GLU A 68 0.91 -23.33 24.14
N ARG A 69 1.87 -22.48 24.50
CA ARG A 69 2.27 -21.21 23.82
C ARG A 69 1.08 -20.27 23.51
N LYS A 70 -0.05 -20.40 24.23
CA LYS A 70 -1.21 -19.53 24.11
C LYS A 70 -1.07 -18.31 25.02
N SER A 71 -1.23 -17.12 24.47
CA SER A 71 -1.27 -15.85 25.21
C SER A 71 -2.71 -15.44 25.50
N TYR A 72 -2.91 -14.80 26.66
CA TYR A 72 -4.18 -14.17 27.07
C TYR A 72 -3.97 -12.69 27.43
N ARG A 73 -2.83 -12.10 27.01
CA ARG A 73 -2.46 -10.70 27.33
C ARG A 73 -3.46 -9.71 26.76
N LYS A 74 -3.86 -9.87 25.47
CA LYS A 74 -4.85 -8.99 24.83
C LYS A 74 -6.19 -9.05 25.57
N ILE A 75 -6.65 -10.26 25.90
CA ILE A 75 -7.90 -10.45 26.64
C ILE A 75 -7.81 -9.81 28.04
N LEU A 76 -6.72 -10.01 28.78
CA LEU A 76 -6.55 -9.37 30.09
C LEU A 76 -6.51 -7.84 29.95
N ALA A 77 -5.86 -7.30 28.92
CA ALA A 77 -5.84 -5.88 28.66
C ALA A 77 -7.26 -5.32 28.45
N ILE A 78 -8.09 -6.00 27.64
CA ILE A 78 -9.49 -5.61 27.42
C ILE A 78 -10.25 -5.64 28.76
N LEU A 79 -10.06 -6.71 29.55
CA LEU A 79 -10.74 -6.85 30.83
C LEU A 79 -10.34 -5.77 31.84
N LEU A 80 -9.07 -5.31 31.82
CA LEU A 80 -8.60 -4.16 32.61
C LEU A 80 -9.28 -2.86 32.15
N LEU A 81 -9.37 -2.63 30.84
CA LEU A 81 -10.02 -1.42 30.27
C LEU A 81 -11.53 -1.35 30.55
N ILE A 82 -12.17 -2.49 30.84
CA ILE A 82 -13.60 -2.54 31.19
C ILE A 82 -13.84 -2.76 32.68
N ASP A 83 -12.82 -2.67 33.55
CA ASP A 83 -12.88 -2.88 35.01
C ASP A 83 -13.38 -4.26 35.40
N ARG A 84 -12.92 -5.31 34.71
CA ARG A 84 -13.34 -6.71 34.95
C ARG A 84 -12.17 -7.71 34.93
N PRO A 85 -10.97 -7.40 35.47
CA PRO A 85 -9.79 -8.25 35.36
C PRO A 85 -9.99 -9.64 35.99
N SER A 86 -10.81 -9.75 37.03
CA SER A 86 -11.12 -11.04 37.67
C SER A 86 -11.81 -12.05 36.75
N ARG A 87 -12.27 -11.63 35.56
CA ARG A 87 -12.93 -12.51 34.59
C ARG A 87 -11.96 -13.27 33.70
N ILE A 88 -10.66 -12.96 33.77
CA ILE A 88 -9.65 -13.64 32.96
C ILE A 88 -9.64 -15.15 33.17
N THR A 89 -9.93 -15.64 34.38
CA THR A 89 -10.01 -17.08 34.69
C THR A 89 -11.01 -17.80 33.80
N HIS A 90 -12.15 -17.19 33.49
CA HIS A 90 -13.16 -17.82 32.62
C HIS A 90 -12.65 -18.02 31.19
N PHE A 91 -11.90 -17.05 30.66
CA PHE A 91 -11.30 -17.16 29.33
C PHE A 91 -10.23 -18.25 29.30
N VAL A 92 -9.41 -18.33 30.35
CA VAL A 92 -8.39 -19.37 30.49
C VAL A 92 -9.02 -20.76 30.64
N ASP A 93 -10.07 -20.90 31.44
CA ASP A 93 -10.77 -22.17 31.69
C ASP A 93 -11.50 -22.67 30.44
N GLU A 94 -12.06 -21.78 29.64
CA GLU A 94 -12.70 -22.12 28.36
C GLU A 94 -11.71 -22.21 27.19
N GLY A 95 -10.41 -21.95 27.43
CA GLY A 95 -9.38 -22.01 26.43
C GLY A 95 -9.50 -20.93 25.33
N VAL A 96 -10.18 -19.80 25.64
CA VAL A 96 -10.32 -18.67 24.71
C VAL A 96 -9.13 -17.74 24.87
N SER A 97 -8.25 -17.76 23.91
CA SER A 97 -6.95 -17.06 23.89
C SER A 97 -6.97 -15.81 23.01
N ASP A 98 -5.85 -15.08 22.98
CA ASP A 98 -5.67 -13.92 22.11
C ASP A 98 -5.82 -14.24 20.61
N GLN A 99 -5.64 -15.53 20.22
CA GLN A 99 -5.81 -16.00 18.84
C GLN A 99 -7.27 -16.10 18.40
N ASP A 100 -8.19 -16.16 19.36
CA ASP A 100 -9.63 -16.23 19.10
C ASP A 100 -10.28 -14.86 18.89
N LEU A 101 -9.52 -13.77 19.13
CA LEU A 101 -9.99 -12.40 18.89
C LEU A 101 -10.02 -12.08 17.38
N PRO A 102 -10.98 -11.30 16.91
CA PRO A 102 -12.06 -10.65 17.66
C PRO A 102 -13.23 -11.58 17.97
N LEU A 103 -13.79 -11.44 19.19
CA LEU A 103 -15.04 -12.10 19.56
C LEU A 103 -16.24 -11.27 19.06
N GLU A 104 -17.32 -11.96 18.70
CA GLU A 104 -18.56 -11.34 18.27
C GLU A 104 -19.64 -11.37 19.36
N ILE A 105 -20.52 -10.36 19.34
CA ILE A 105 -21.67 -10.30 20.22
C ILE A 105 -22.78 -11.18 19.64
N VAL A 106 -23.34 -12.07 20.49
CA VAL A 106 -24.49 -12.88 20.14
C VAL A 106 -25.64 -12.55 21.07
N GLU A 107 -26.79 -12.24 20.49
CA GLU A 107 -28.03 -12.08 21.24
C GLU A 107 -28.70 -13.44 21.39
N THR A 108 -28.88 -13.90 22.62
CA THR A 108 -29.61 -15.15 22.93
C THR A 108 -30.94 -14.82 23.58
N LEU A 109 -32.02 -15.36 23.01
CA LEU A 109 -33.35 -15.25 23.59
C LEU A 109 -33.46 -16.30 24.71
N SER A 110 -33.80 -15.85 25.92
CA SER A 110 -34.10 -16.78 27.02
C SER A 110 -35.37 -17.55 26.71
N THR A 111 -35.34 -18.87 26.91
CA THR A 111 -36.49 -19.78 26.80
C THR A 111 -37.48 -19.64 27.95
N ARG A 112 -37.21 -18.79 28.95
CA ARG A 112 -38.10 -18.55 30.11
C ARG A 112 -39.22 -17.56 29.78
N PRO A 113 -40.41 -17.65 30.47
CA PRO A 113 -41.61 -16.85 30.12
C PRO A 113 -41.42 -15.32 30.15
N LEU A 114 -40.47 -14.80 30.90
CA LEU A 114 -40.02 -13.41 30.84
C LEU A 114 -38.85 -13.28 29.83
N ARG A 115 -39.15 -13.15 28.57
CA ARG A 115 -38.22 -12.99 27.43
C ARG A 115 -37.14 -11.91 27.70
N ARG A 116 -36.15 -12.19 28.57
CA ARG A 116 -35.00 -11.32 28.76
C ARG A 116 -33.97 -11.63 27.69
N ARG A 117 -33.67 -10.65 26.87
CA ARG A 117 -32.54 -10.70 25.93
C ARG A 117 -31.23 -10.82 26.73
N SER A 118 -30.38 -11.78 26.41
CA SER A 118 -29.03 -11.86 26.95
C SER A 118 -28.03 -11.69 25.83
N PHE A 119 -26.91 -11.07 26.16
CA PHE A 119 -25.83 -10.80 25.25
C PHE A 119 -24.60 -11.56 25.71
N ASP A 120 -24.05 -12.39 24.86
CA ASP A 120 -22.89 -13.21 25.15
C ASP A 120 -21.81 -12.97 24.05
N LEU A 121 -20.55 -13.34 24.33
CA LEU A 121 -19.45 -13.32 23.37
C LEU A 121 -19.28 -14.72 22.76
N ARG A 122 -18.89 -14.78 21.50
CA ARG A 122 -18.62 -16.00 20.74
C ARG A 122 -17.40 -15.85 19.87
N ARG A 123 -16.71 -16.96 19.58
CA ARG A 123 -15.68 -17.00 18.53
C ARG A 123 -16.30 -16.69 17.19
N ARG A 124 -15.65 -15.84 16.42
CA ARG A 124 -16.13 -15.44 15.10
C ARG A 124 -16.00 -16.61 14.11
N GLY A 125 -17.01 -16.77 13.25
CA GLY A 125 -16.97 -17.76 12.17
C GLY A 125 -17.24 -19.21 12.58
N ASP A 126 -17.53 -19.47 13.86
CA ASP A 126 -17.95 -20.81 14.32
C ASP A 126 -19.44 -20.78 14.70
N PRO A 127 -20.34 -21.19 13.79
CA PRO A 127 -21.78 -21.20 14.06
C PRO A 127 -22.18 -22.20 15.18
N LEU A 128 -21.32 -23.18 15.47
CA LEU A 128 -21.52 -24.17 16.51
C LEU A 128 -20.86 -23.80 17.84
N ALA A 129 -20.02 -22.75 17.87
CA ALA A 129 -19.37 -22.28 19.07
C ALA A 129 -20.43 -21.87 20.10
N LYS A 130 -20.37 -22.50 21.24
CA LYS A 130 -21.23 -22.12 22.38
C LYS A 130 -20.84 -20.72 22.83
N PRO A 131 -21.79 -19.84 23.18
CA PRO A 131 -21.49 -18.59 23.83
C PRO A 131 -20.61 -18.82 25.05
N LEU A 132 -19.63 -17.97 25.28
CA LEU A 132 -18.77 -18.03 26.45
C LEU A 132 -19.63 -17.91 27.71
N ARG A 133 -19.79 -19.01 28.43
CA ARG A 133 -20.56 -19.04 29.63
C ARG A 133 -19.74 -18.54 30.81
N CYS A 134 -20.26 -17.58 31.51
CA CYS A 134 -19.70 -17.17 32.79
C CYS A 134 -20.06 -18.19 33.86
N PHE A 135 -19.29 -19.29 34.03
CA PHE A 135 -19.61 -20.43 34.87
C PHE A 135 -19.75 -20.09 36.36
N MET A 136 -19.06 -19.09 36.87
CA MET A 136 -19.02 -18.76 38.31
C MET A 136 -19.82 -17.51 38.66
N CYS A 137 -20.58 -16.93 37.76
CA CYS A 137 -21.44 -15.79 38.06
C CYS A 137 -22.89 -16.08 37.68
N PRO A 138 -23.82 -16.08 38.63
CA PRO A 138 -25.26 -16.24 38.36
C PRO A 138 -25.85 -15.06 37.58
N ARG A 139 -25.05 -13.99 37.34
CA ARG A 139 -25.45 -12.82 36.57
C ARG A 139 -24.68 -12.80 35.26
N LYS A 140 -25.40 -12.94 34.14
CA LYS A 140 -24.90 -12.70 32.79
C LYS A 140 -24.28 -11.28 32.69
N TRP A 141 -23.31 -11.12 31.84
CA TRP A 141 -22.76 -9.79 31.57
C TRP A 141 -23.90 -8.86 31.13
N ARG A 142 -23.87 -7.62 31.62
CA ARG A 142 -24.79 -6.59 31.12
C ARG A 142 -24.43 -6.28 29.65
N LYS A 143 -25.43 -5.96 28.85
CA LYS A 143 -25.26 -5.56 27.45
C LYS A 143 -24.09 -4.53 27.29
N SER A 144 -24.09 -3.49 28.13
CA SER A 144 -23.04 -2.48 28.14
C SER A 144 -21.61 -3.00 28.40
N THR A 145 -21.46 -4.08 29.17
CA THR A 145 -20.16 -4.71 29.43
C THR A 145 -19.67 -5.47 28.20
N VAL A 146 -20.58 -6.18 27.52
CA VAL A 146 -20.27 -6.93 26.29
C VAL A 146 -19.93 -5.96 25.16
N GLU A 147 -20.69 -4.86 25.03
CA GLU A 147 -20.43 -3.80 24.06
C GLU A 147 -19.08 -3.09 24.30
N ARG A 148 -18.74 -2.84 25.58
CA ARG A 148 -17.41 -2.29 25.92
C ARG A 148 -16.29 -3.27 25.57
N PHE A 149 -16.45 -4.57 25.84
CA PHE A 149 -15.47 -5.58 25.45
C PHE A 149 -15.29 -5.59 23.93
N GLU A 150 -16.38 -5.65 23.18
CA GLU A 150 -16.37 -5.63 21.72
C GLU A 150 -15.68 -4.38 21.18
N LYS A 151 -15.94 -3.23 21.76
CA LYS A 151 -15.31 -1.96 21.36
C LYS A 151 -13.79 -1.97 21.62
N TYR A 152 -13.37 -2.33 22.84
CA TYR A 152 -11.95 -2.22 23.23
C TYR A 152 -11.07 -3.33 22.63
N GLN A 153 -11.62 -4.45 22.18
CA GLN A 153 -10.80 -5.46 21.50
C GLN A 153 -10.11 -4.88 20.24
N TRP A 154 -10.75 -3.97 19.54
CA TRP A 154 -10.18 -3.35 18.32
C TRP A 154 -8.96 -2.48 18.61
N SER A 155 -8.84 -1.94 19.81
CA SER A 155 -7.64 -1.22 20.26
C SER A 155 -6.42 -2.14 20.46
N LEU A 156 -6.61 -3.45 20.49
CA LEU A 156 -5.53 -4.45 20.62
C LEU A 156 -5.35 -5.31 19.37
N LEU A 157 -6.09 -4.99 18.31
CA LEU A 157 -6.11 -5.74 17.06
C LEU A 157 -5.70 -4.86 15.87
N ALA A 158 -4.89 -3.83 16.12
CA ALA A 158 -4.30 -3.06 15.03
C ALA A 158 -3.47 -4.01 14.14
N PRO A 159 -3.65 -3.97 12.81
CA PRO A 159 -3.00 -4.91 11.91
C PRO A 159 -1.48 -4.69 11.86
N PHE A 160 -0.73 -5.78 11.63
CA PHE A 160 0.68 -5.72 11.25
C PHE A 160 0.78 -5.76 9.73
N LEU A 161 1.41 -4.75 9.14
CA LEU A 161 1.59 -4.60 7.70
C LEU A 161 2.99 -5.09 7.32
N SER A 162 3.09 -6.12 6.49
CA SER A 162 4.38 -6.67 6.09
C SER A 162 4.43 -6.97 4.61
N GLN A 163 5.65 -6.97 4.10
CA GLN A 163 6.01 -7.47 2.79
C GLN A 163 6.74 -8.80 3.00
N ASP A 164 5.98 -9.89 3.21
CA ASP A 164 6.57 -11.21 3.44
C ASP A 164 7.01 -11.86 2.14
N GLY A 165 8.31 -11.86 1.86
CA GLY A 165 8.93 -12.53 0.72
C GLY A 165 8.59 -11.91 -0.65
N PRO A 166 8.77 -12.64 -1.77
CA PRO A 166 8.58 -12.12 -3.13
C PRO A 166 7.11 -11.92 -3.51
N ARG A 167 6.17 -12.09 -2.59
CA ARG A 167 4.73 -11.95 -2.82
C ARG A 167 4.17 -10.73 -2.11
N LEU A 168 3.62 -9.79 -2.87
CA LEU A 168 2.83 -8.70 -2.35
C LEU A 168 1.53 -9.24 -1.77
N PHE A 169 1.23 -8.86 -0.54
CA PHE A 169 -0.01 -9.25 0.13
C PHE A 169 -1.06 -8.16 0.00
N ARG A 170 -2.29 -8.62 -0.23
CA ARG A 170 -3.49 -7.81 -0.14
C ARG A 170 -4.23 -8.20 1.13
N PHE A 171 -4.50 -7.21 1.98
CA PHE A 171 -5.19 -7.40 3.25
C PHE A 171 -6.65 -6.95 3.13
N LYS A 172 -7.60 -7.77 3.60
CA LYS A 172 -8.94 -7.31 3.91
C LYS A 172 -8.98 -7.02 5.41
N ILE A 173 -9.03 -5.73 5.75
CA ILE A 173 -9.01 -5.28 7.13
C ILE A 173 -10.46 -5.11 7.60
N PRO A 174 -10.85 -5.68 8.75
CA PRO A 174 -12.19 -5.47 9.30
C PRO A 174 -12.48 -3.98 9.49
N ASP A 175 -13.71 -3.55 9.19
CA ASP A 175 -14.11 -2.13 9.24
C ASP A 175 -13.93 -1.49 10.62
N LYS A 176 -14.07 -2.29 11.68
CA LYS A 176 -13.86 -1.84 13.07
C LYS A 176 -12.40 -1.82 13.51
N ALA A 177 -11.48 -2.41 12.74
CA ALA A 177 -10.06 -2.44 13.09
C ALA A 177 -9.46 -1.03 13.02
N ILE A 178 -8.70 -0.67 14.04
CA ILE A 178 -7.99 0.60 14.09
C ILE A 178 -6.67 0.43 13.35
N LEU A 179 -6.46 1.25 12.32
CA LEU A 179 -5.21 1.23 11.57
C LEU A 179 -4.07 1.83 12.41
N PRO A 180 -2.85 1.31 12.32
CA PRO A 180 -1.73 1.74 13.15
C PRO A 180 -1.06 3.02 12.62
N PHE A 181 -1.85 4.00 12.22
CA PHE A 181 -1.37 5.28 11.72
C PHE A 181 -1.28 6.30 12.86
N GLU A 182 -0.09 6.87 13.06
CA GLU A 182 0.17 7.94 14.03
C GLU A 182 -0.14 9.31 13.41
N ARG A 183 0.13 9.45 12.11
CA ARG A 183 -0.16 10.64 11.31
C ARG A 183 -0.77 10.23 9.98
N TRP A 184 -1.74 11.02 9.51
CA TRP A 184 -2.42 10.83 8.24
C TRP A 184 -2.75 12.18 7.64
N GLU A 185 -1.95 12.63 6.69
CA GLU A 185 -2.08 13.93 6.06
C GLU A 185 -2.20 13.81 4.55
N ARG A 186 -3.11 14.57 3.97
CA ARG A 186 -3.27 14.57 2.52
C ARG A 186 -2.16 15.36 1.87
N ILE A 187 -1.48 14.75 0.89
CA ILE A 187 -0.44 15.39 0.10
C ILE A 187 -0.85 15.48 -1.37
N GLY A 188 -0.34 16.51 -2.06
CA GLY A 188 -0.56 16.71 -3.50
C GLY A 188 -1.89 17.37 -3.88
N GLN A 189 -1.98 17.73 -5.16
CA GLN A 189 -3.19 18.30 -5.75
C GLN A 189 -4.23 17.21 -5.99
N GLN A 190 -5.49 17.63 -6.16
CA GLN A 190 -6.61 16.73 -6.39
C GLN A 190 -6.47 16.00 -7.73
N GLY A 191 -6.00 14.76 -7.72
CA GLY A 191 -6.06 13.87 -8.88
C GLY A 191 -7.49 13.43 -9.17
N GLY A 192 -7.80 13.13 -10.45
CA GLY A 192 -9.14 12.70 -10.88
C GLY A 192 -9.62 11.44 -10.14
N PHE A 193 -8.75 10.44 -9.95
CA PHE A 193 -9.12 9.06 -9.60
C PHE A 193 -8.64 8.58 -8.23
N SER A 194 -7.74 9.31 -7.58
CA SER A 194 -7.18 8.92 -6.28
C SER A 194 -6.82 10.12 -5.43
N HIS A 195 -6.61 9.86 -4.14
CA HIS A 195 -5.99 10.78 -3.20
C HIS A 195 -4.74 10.13 -2.63
N VAL A 196 -3.67 10.91 -2.49
CA VAL A 196 -2.43 10.46 -1.87
C VAL A 196 -2.29 11.11 -0.50
N TYR A 197 -1.91 10.29 0.48
CA TYR A 197 -1.70 10.70 1.87
C TYR A 197 -0.27 10.35 2.28
N GLU A 198 0.32 11.23 3.07
CA GLU A 198 1.49 10.92 3.87
C GLU A 198 1.00 10.27 5.16
N ALA A 199 1.46 9.07 5.45
CA ALA A 199 1.04 8.28 6.58
C ALA A 199 2.25 7.84 7.39
N GLU A 200 2.26 8.12 8.69
CA GLU A 200 3.23 7.60 9.63
C GLU A 200 2.66 6.35 10.31
N ILE A 201 3.30 5.19 10.07
CA ILE A 201 2.87 3.90 10.60
C ILE A 201 3.72 3.59 11.84
N HIS A 202 3.07 3.19 12.95
CA HIS A 202 3.79 2.83 14.16
C HIS A 202 4.81 1.71 13.88
N PRO A 203 6.08 1.83 14.33
CA PRO A 203 7.17 0.90 13.98
C PRO A 203 6.92 -0.55 14.41
N ASP A 204 6.13 -0.78 15.48
CA ASP A 204 5.76 -2.13 15.93
C ASP A 204 4.70 -2.79 15.02
N HIS A 205 4.14 -2.07 14.04
CA HIS A 205 3.03 -2.53 13.20
C HIS A 205 3.36 -2.62 11.72
N HIS A 206 4.62 -2.48 11.33
CA HIS A 206 5.03 -2.76 9.96
C HIS A 206 6.40 -3.44 9.90
N GLY A 207 6.59 -4.26 8.87
CA GLY A 207 7.85 -4.93 8.54
C GLY A 207 8.43 -4.43 7.22
N PHE A 208 8.10 -3.21 6.79
CA PHE A 208 8.62 -2.68 5.55
C PHE A 208 10.10 -2.32 5.69
N HIS A 209 10.91 -2.93 4.83
CA HIS A 209 12.30 -2.56 4.64
C HIS A 209 12.35 -1.78 3.32
N VAL A 210 12.50 -0.47 3.41
CA VAL A 210 12.94 0.32 2.27
C VAL A 210 14.43 0.04 2.17
N GLN A 211 14.78 -1.09 1.52
CA GLN A 211 16.16 -1.37 1.19
C GLN A 211 16.62 -0.24 0.28
N ASP A 212 17.78 0.30 0.57
CA ASP A 212 18.55 1.05 -0.41
C ASP A 212 18.78 0.08 -1.59
N LEU A 213 17.91 0.18 -2.59
CA LEU A 213 17.99 -0.64 -3.81
C LEU A 213 19.28 -0.33 -4.61
N ASP A 214 20.06 0.62 -4.12
CA ASP A 214 21.31 1.08 -4.73
C ASP A 214 22.52 0.22 -4.34
N ALA A 215 22.37 -0.78 -3.44
CA ALA A 215 23.49 -1.58 -2.92
C ALA A 215 23.80 -2.88 -3.70
N GLN A 216 23.16 -3.17 -4.81
CA GLN A 216 23.35 -4.45 -5.52
C GLN A 216 24.17 -4.41 -6.83
N ASP A 217 24.98 -3.38 -7.07
CA ASP A 217 25.94 -3.42 -8.20
C ASP A 217 27.40 -3.39 -7.73
N GLY A 218 27.73 -4.19 -6.75
CA GLY A 218 29.08 -4.44 -6.25
C GLY A 218 29.53 -5.86 -6.59
N ARG A 219 30.33 -6.01 -7.66
CA ARG A 219 31.08 -7.22 -8.00
C ARG A 219 31.73 -7.83 -6.75
N GLY A 220 31.54 -9.12 -6.59
CA GLY A 220 32.06 -9.85 -5.45
C GLY A 220 33.56 -9.68 -5.23
N ASP A 221 33.91 -9.43 -4.00
CA ASP A 221 35.19 -9.87 -3.44
C ASP A 221 34.93 -10.44 -2.05
N HIS A 222 35.42 -11.65 -1.83
CA HIS A 222 35.30 -12.39 -0.59
C HIS A 222 36.27 -11.82 0.45
N GLY A 223 35.76 -11.11 1.44
CA GLY A 223 36.52 -10.66 2.60
C GLY A 223 35.65 -10.62 3.84
N HIS A 224 35.88 -11.59 4.71
CA HIS A 224 35.30 -11.72 6.04
C HIS A 224 35.68 -10.50 6.93
N GLU A 225 34.71 -9.63 7.24
CA GLU A 225 34.79 -8.81 8.45
C GLU A 225 33.40 -8.46 8.97
N THR A 226 33.06 -8.95 10.14
CA THR A 226 31.87 -8.62 10.92
C THR A 226 32.01 -7.20 11.48
N THR A 227 31.57 -6.22 10.72
CA THR A 227 31.33 -4.87 11.25
C THR A 227 29.83 -4.73 11.53
N THR A 228 29.51 -4.59 12.82
CA THR A 228 28.18 -4.23 13.31
C THR A 228 27.84 -2.81 12.85
N ASN A 229 27.26 -2.68 11.66
CA ASN A 229 26.66 -1.42 11.22
C ASN A 229 25.46 -1.11 12.13
N PRO A 230 25.31 0.15 12.59
CA PRO A 230 24.12 0.55 13.34
C PRO A 230 22.89 0.33 12.44
N PRO A 231 21.75 -0.09 13.02
CA PRO A 231 20.55 -0.37 12.25
C PRO A 231 20.16 0.87 11.45
N SER A 232 20.11 0.73 10.12
CA SER A 232 19.58 1.75 9.22
C SER A 232 18.26 2.23 9.80
N THR A 233 18.11 3.55 10.01
CA THR A 233 16.89 4.15 10.56
C THR A 233 15.72 3.78 9.64
N ARG A 234 14.88 2.84 10.10
CA ARG A 234 13.68 2.44 9.37
C ARG A 234 12.81 3.67 9.18
N SER A 235 12.47 3.98 7.95
CA SER A 235 11.47 5.01 7.69
C SER A 235 10.11 4.48 8.15
N ASN A 236 9.39 5.24 8.96
CA ASN A 236 8.02 4.92 9.39
C ASN A 236 6.99 5.72 8.57
N VAL A 237 7.46 6.56 7.63
CA VAL A 237 6.60 7.46 6.84
C VAL A 237 6.50 6.94 5.41
N PHE A 238 5.27 6.82 4.93
CA PHE A 238 4.91 6.19 3.67
C PHE A 238 3.92 7.04 2.89
N ALA A 239 3.84 6.83 1.59
CA ALA A 239 2.78 7.36 0.75
C ALA A 239 1.65 6.33 0.65
N VAL A 240 0.42 6.73 0.95
CA VAL A 240 -0.76 5.88 0.80
C VAL A 240 -1.69 6.45 -0.26
N LYS A 241 -1.82 5.74 -1.38
CA LYS A 241 -2.75 6.07 -2.45
C LYS A 241 -4.11 5.45 -2.13
N ARG A 242 -5.11 6.29 -1.87
CA ARG A 242 -6.51 5.91 -1.68
C ARG A 242 -7.25 6.06 -3.00
N LEU A 243 -7.81 4.98 -3.51
CA LEU A 243 -8.58 4.99 -4.74
C LEU A 243 -9.97 5.59 -4.49
N LYS A 244 -10.47 6.39 -5.42
CA LYS A 244 -11.84 6.94 -5.37
C LYS A 244 -12.88 5.93 -5.86
N THR A 245 -12.47 5.01 -6.72
CA THR A 245 -13.35 3.96 -7.23
C THR A 245 -13.64 2.95 -6.12
N GLN A 246 -14.89 2.53 -6.03
CA GLN A 246 -15.31 1.35 -5.27
C GLN A 246 -15.35 0.11 -6.18
N ASN A 247 -15.04 0.27 -7.48
CA ASN A 247 -14.97 -0.83 -8.41
C ASN A 247 -13.75 -1.70 -8.09
N ARG A 248 -14.02 -2.94 -7.74
CA ARG A 248 -13.00 -3.94 -7.41
C ARG A 248 -12.08 -4.24 -8.60
N ASP A 249 -12.61 -4.22 -9.80
CA ASP A 249 -11.85 -4.59 -11.00
C ASP A 249 -10.80 -3.52 -11.33
N ASP A 250 -11.12 -2.24 -11.19
CA ASP A 250 -10.16 -1.14 -11.36
C ASP A 250 -9.00 -1.25 -10.36
N PHE A 251 -9.33 -1.55 -9.09
CA PHE A 251 -8.31 -1.78 -8.07
C PHE A 251 -7.45 -3.00 -8.38
N LEU A 252 -8.08 -4.12 -8.76
CA LEU A 252 -7.36 -5.35 -9.08
C LEU A 252 -6.43 -5.14 -10.26
N HIS A 253 -6.87 -4.41 -11.27
CA HIS A 253 -6.06 -4.07 -12.42
C HIS A 253 -4.79 -3.31 -12.02
N GLU A 254 -4.91 -2.20 -11.27
CA GLU A 254 -3.76 -1.41 -10.82
C GLU A 254 -2.86 -2.21 -9.88
N PHE A 255 -3.45 -2.96 -8.93
CA PHE A 255 -2.71 -3.83 -8.03
C PHE A 255 -1.90 -4.91 -8.76
N ASP A 256 -2.50 -5.57 -9.75
CA ASP A 256 -1.85 -6.61 -10.55
C ASP A 256 -0.69 -6.05 -11.37
N MET A 257 -0.85 -4.86 -11.91
CA MET A 257 0.22 -4.17 -12.61
C MET A 257 1.39 -3.90 -11.68
N HIS A 258 1.15 -3.32 -10.50
CA HIS A 258 2.20 -3.11 -9.50
C HIS A 258 2.86 -4.43 -9.07
N LYS A 259 2.09 -5.49 -8.85
CA LYS A 259 2.59 -6.81 -8.47
C LYS A 259 3.54 -7.40 -9.53
N ARG A 260 3.22 -7.26 -10.80
CA ARG A 260 4.04 -7.75 -11.92
C ARG A 260 5.33 -6.97 -12.07
N VAL A 261 5.22 -5.65 -12.01
CA VAL A 261 6.34 -4.74 -12.10
C VAL A 261 7.29 -4.94 -10.91
N SER A 262 6.77 -5.11 -9.69
CA SER A 262 7.58 -5.36 -8.48
C SER A 262 8.33 -6.70 -8.51
N LYS A 263 7.88 -7.69 -9.30
CA LYS A 263 8.66 -8.94 -9.49
C LYS A 263 9.98 -8.71 -10.22
N ASN A 264 10.09 -7.67 -11.02
CA ASN A 264 11.27 -7.38 -11.83
C ASN A 264 12.29 -6.48 -11.11
N LEU A 265 12.02 -6.05 -9.88
CA LEU A 265 12.90 -5.25 -8.99
C LEU A 265 13.73 -4.18 -9.73
N HIS A 266 13.12 -3.44 -10.65
CA HIS A 266 13.84 -2.41 -11.40
C HIS A 266 13.96 -1.14 -10.55
N GLN A 267 15.19 -0.62 -10.38
CA GLN A 267 15.52 0.54 -9.54
C GLN A 267 14.65 1.77 -9.85
N HIS A 268 14.32 2.00 -11.12
CA HIS A 268 13.50 3.14 -11.58
C HIS A 268 11.99 2.86 -11.64
N LEU A 269 11.52 1.83 -10.92
CA LEU A 269 10.09 1.55 -10.72
C LEU A 269 9.77 1.63 -9.22
N ILE A 270 8.63 2.24 -8.88
CA ILE A 270 8.23 2.32 -7.49
C ILE A 270 7.78 0.96 -6.97
N PRO A 271 8.33 0.45 -5.85
CA PRO A 271 7.85 -0.80 -5.27
C PRO A 271 6.53 -0.58 -4.53
N LEU A 272 5.56 -1.47 -4.74
CA LEU A 272 4.37 -1.55 -3.90
C LEU A 272 4.72 -2.33 -2.62
N LEU A 273 4.54 -1.73 -1.46
CA LEU A 273 4.85 -2.32 -0.16
C LEU A 273 3.70 -3.20 0.35
N ALA A 274 2.47 -2.69 0.26
CA ALA A 274 1.26 -3.43 0.62
C ALA A 274 0.03 -2.83 -0.05
N ALA A 275 -1.07 -3.58 -0.05
CA ALA A 275 -2.39 -3.11 -0.44
C ALA A 275 -3.43 -3.58 0.57
N TYR A 276 -4.44 -2.75 0.89
CA TYR A 276 -5.52 -3.15 1.78
C TYR A 276 -6.86 -2.58 1.36
N GLU A 277 -7.91 -3.29 1.79
CA GLU A 277 -9.31 -2.89 1.67
C GLU A 277 -9.87 -2.69 3.07
N GLN A 278 -10.50 -1.55 3.33
CA GLN A 278 -11.27 -1.27 4.53
C GLN A 278 -12.45 -0.35 4.18
N HIS A 279 -13.63 -0.59 4.75
CA HIS A 279 -14.88 0.14 4.43
C HIS A 279 -15.23 0.13 2.92
N GLY A 280 -14.85 -0.93 2.20
CA GLY A 280 -15.02 -1.00 0.74
C GLY A 280 -14.15 -0.02 -0.05
N ILE A 281 -13.13 0.56 0.59
CA ILE A 281 -12.18 1.49 -0.03
C ILE A 281 -10.81 0.83 -0.13
N TYR A 282 -10.17 0.98 -1.28
CA TYR A 282 -8.89 0.37 -1.59
C TYR A 282 -7.72 1.34 -1.40
N HIS A 283 -6.64 0.83 -0.83
CA HIS A 283 -5.45 1.59 -0.51
C HIS A 283 -4.19 0.84 -0.97
N LEU A 284 -3.23 1.58 -1.51
CA LEU A 284 -1.92 1.08 -1.92
C LEU A 284 -0.85 1.84 -1.13
N ILE A 285 0.09 1.13 -0.52
CA ILE A 285 1.17 1.70 0.31
C ILE A 285 2.48 1.66 -0.46
N PHE A 286 3.15 2.80 -0.54
CA PHE A 286 4.41 3.01 -1.25
C PHE A 286 5.45 3.70 -0.36
N PRO A 287 6.75 3.64 -0.67
CA PRO A 287 7.74 4.54 -0.11
C PRO A 287 7.35 5.99 -0.37
N LEU A 288 7.61 6.88 0.57
CA LEU A 288 7.37 8.32 0.39
C LEU A 288 8.49 8.94 -0.43
N ALA A 289 8.15 9.56 -1.55
CA ALA A 289 9.08 10.31 -2.40
C ALA A 289 9.29 11.74 -1.88
N GLY A 290 10.44 12.33 -2.20
CA GLY A 290 10.72 13.74 -1.88
C GLY A 290 9.89 14.70 -2.75
N ALA A 291 9.71 14.39 -4.02
CA ALA A 291 8.91 15.20 -4.96
C ALA A 291 8.54 14.37 -6.21
N ASP A 292 7.57 14.84 -6.99
CA ASP A 292 7.47 14.48 -8.39
C ASP A 292 8.49 15.27 -9.24
N LEU A 293 8.78 14.79 -10.46
CA LEU A 293 9.81 15.37 -11.30
C LEU A 293 9.52 16.83 -11.70
N GLU A 294 8.24 17.19 -11.88
CA GLU A 294 7.87 18.60 -12.16
C GLU A 294 8.19 19.50 -10.95
N LYS A 295 7.88 19.07 -9.74
CA LYS A 295 8.22 19.79 -8.51
C LYS A 295 9.73 19.82 -8.28
N TYR A 296 10.41 18.71 -8.58
CA TYR A 296 11.87 18.65 -8.52
C TYR A 296 12.49 19.73 -9.43
N TRP A 297 12.08 19.82 -10.69
CA TRP A 297 12.56 20.84 -11.63
C TRP A 297 12.24 22.27 -11.17
N ARG A 298 11.11 22.47 -10.53
CA ARG A 298 10.67 23.79 -10.04
C ARG A 298 11.44 24.27 -8.83
N ASN A 299 11.82 23.36 -7.94
CA ASN A 299 12.37 23.69 -6.63
C ASN A 299 13.89 23.52 -6.53
N LYS A 300 14.50 22.81 -7.48
CA LYS A 300 15.95 22.59 -7.50
C LYS A 300 16.61 23.54 -8.48
N GLU A 301 17.67 24.20 -8.00
CA GLU A 301 18.58 24.92 -8.89
C GLU A 301 19.30 23.89 -9.75
N GLN A 302 19.36 24.17 -11.07
CA GLN A 302 20.12 23.31 -11.97
C GLN A 302 21.60 23.60 -11.82
N GLU A 303 22.40 22.56 -11.95
CA GLU A 303 23.85 22.62 -12.08
C GLU A 303 24.23 22.13 -13.48
N THR A 304 25.02 22.91 -14.20
CA THR A 304 25.50 22.56 -15.54
C THR A 304 26.95 22.06 -15.51
N ASN A 305 27.23 21.14 -14.57
CA ASN A 305 28.53 20.49 -14.46
C ASN A 305 28.49 19.06 -15.02
N GLN A 306 29.67 18.45 -15.18
CA GLN A 306 29.81 17.08 -15.72
C GLN A 306 29.09 16.03 -14.89
N GLU A 307 29.09 16.15 -13.57
CA GLU A 307 28.44 15.22 -12.68
C GLU A 307 26.92 15.29 -12.81
N ALA A 308 26.35 16.49 -12.92
CA ALA A 308 24.92 16.68 -13.15
C ALA A 308 24.51 16.14 -14.54
N ALA A 309 25.34 16.36 -15.57
CA ALA A 309 25.09 15.79 -16.90
C ALA A 309 25.09 14.26 -16.87
N ARG A 310 26.04 13.65 -16.14
CA ARG A 310 26.10 12.20 -15.95
C ARG A 310 24.86 11.69 -15.23
N TRP A 311 24.47 12.33 -14.11
CA TRP A 311 23.27 11.96 -13.37
C TRP A 311 22.02 12.02 -14.25
N VAL A 312 21.82 13.10 -15.02
CA VAL A 312 20.68 13.21 -15.96
C VAL A 312 20.68 12.06 -16.97
N ALA A 313 21.85 11.74 -17.56
CA ALA A 313 21.98 10.64 -18.51
C ALA A 313 21.67 9.27 -17.87
N GLU A 314 22.18 9.01 -16.67
CA GLU A 314 21.90 7.80 -15.90
C GLU A 314 20.41 7.67 -15.56
N GLN A 315 19.75 8.78 -15.14
CA GLN A 315 18.31 8.77 -14.88
C GLN A 315 17.52 8.49 -16.17
N CYS A 316 17.85 9.12 -17.27
CA CYS A 316 17.20 8.85 -18.56
C CYS A 316 17.37 7.39 -19.00
N GLN A 317 18.59 6.84 -18.89
CA GLN A 317 18.86 5.42 -19.19
C GLN A 317 18.05 4.49 -18.27
N GLY A 318 18.02 4.77 -16.97
CA GLY A 318 17.27 4.00 -16.00
C GLY A 318 15.76 4.03 -16.22
N LEU A 319 15.20 5.20 -16.53
CA LEU A 319 13.77 5.34 -16.87
C LEU A 319 13.43 4.59 -18.17
N ALA A 320 14.29 4.62 -19.18
CA ALA A 320 14.10 3.84 -20.41
C ALA A 320 14.15 2.32 -20.12
N GLY A 321 15.07 1.88 -19.25
CA GLY A 321 15.13 0.50 -18.75
C GLY A 321 13.85 0.08 -18.01
N ALA A 322 13.31 0.98 -17.19
CA ALA A 322 12.05 0.76 -16.47
C ALA A 322 10.86 0.58 -17.43
N VAL A 323 10.74 1.43 -18.44
CA VAL A 323 9.70 1.29 -19.49
C VAL A 323 9.86 -0.04 -20.23
N ALA A 324 11.10 -0.40 -20.60
CA ALA A 324 11.36 -1.70 -21.23
C ALA A 324 11.00 -2.89 -20.30
N ALA A 325 11.17 -2.76 -18.99
CA ALA A 325 10.75 -3.78 -18.02
C ALA A 325 9.20 -3.88 -17.93
N ILE A 326 8.49 -2.76 -17.97
CA ILE A 326 7.02 -2.73 -18.04
C ILE A 326 6.55 -3.47 -19.30
N HIS A 327 7.11 -3.15 -20.46
CA HIS A 327 6.73 -3.73 -21.74
C HIS A 327 6.97 -5.24 -21.81
N ARG A 328 7.95 -5.78 -21.06
CA ARG A 328 8.27 -7.20 -20.99
C ARG A 328 7.51 -7.97 -19.92
N SER A 329 6.66 -7.31 -19.13
CA SER A 329 5.91 -7.95 -18.04
C SER A 329 4.83 -8.87 -18.60
N TYR A 330 5.10 -10.19 -18.62
CA TYR A 330 4.19 -11.23 -19.12
C TYR A 330 3.08 -11.55 -18.12
N THR A 331 1.93 -11.98 -18.66
CA THR A 331 0.81 -12.51 -17.91
C THR A 331 1.13 -13.90 -17.33
N LEU A 332 1.43 -13.97 -16.04
CA LEU A 332 1.24 -15.21 -15.29
C LEU A 332 -0.04 -15.03 -14.48
N SER A 333 -1.07 -15.81 -14.84
CA SER A 333 -2.31 -15.93 -14.08
C SER A 333 -2.01 -16.62 -12.75
N ASP A 334 -1.58 -15.86 -11.76
CA ASP A 334 -1.61 -16.29 -10.37
C ASP A 334 -2.94 -15.83 -9.77
N SER A 335 -3.76 -16.80 -9.39
CA SER A 335 -4.99 -16.55 -8.64
C SER A 335 -4.69 -15.67 -7.41
N LEU A 336 -5.30 -14.50 -7.36
CA LEU A 336 -5.16 -13.56 -6.26
C LEU A 336 -5.91 -14.11 -5.04
N SER A 337 -5.17 -14.51 -4.02
CA SER A 337 -5.75 -14.84 -2.71
C SER A 337 -5.66 -13.64 -1.76
N PHE A 338 -6.79 -13.24 -1.23
CA PHE A 338 -6.79 -12.36 -0.06
C PHE A 338 -6.31 -13.13 1.16
N ARG A 339 -5.34 -12.59 1.88
CA ARG A 339 -5.02 -13.07 3.21
C ARG A 339 -5.96 -12.40 4.21
N ALA A 340 -6.86 -13.16 4.82
CA ALA A 340 -7.61 -12.68 5.97
C ALA A 340 -6.65 -12.54 7.14
N LEU A 341 -6.61 -11.35 7.76
CA LEU A 341 -5.98 -11.19 9.08
C LEU A 341 -6.77 -12.00 10.11
N PRO A 342 -6.16 -12.42 11.24
CA PRO A 342 -6.87 -13.12 12.29
C PRO A 342 -8.16 -12.37 12.64
N GLY A 343 -9.33 -12.99 12.37
CA GLY A 343 -10.65 -12.39 12.56
C GLY A 343 -11.38 -11.92 11.29
N GLY A 344 -10.78 -11.98 10.10
CA GLY A 344 -11.47 -11.77 8.83
C GLY A 344 -12.02 -13.09 8.27
N GLN A 345 -13.31 -13.15 7.92
CA GLN A 345 -13.90 -14.32 7.24
C GLN A 345 -13.34 -14.41 5.83
N SER A 346 -12.86 -15.60 5.45
CA SER A 346 -12.79 -16.01 4.07
C SER A 346 -14.21 -16.28 3.60
N GLU A 347 -14.84 -15.40 2.84
CA GLU A 347 -16.03 -15.75 2.09
C GLU A 347 -15.60 -16.74 1.00
N GLY A 348 -15.79 -18.03 1.28
CA GLY A 348 -15.75 -19.09 0.32
C GLY A 348 -17.03 -19.06 -0.50
N GLU A 349 -17.00 -18.48 -1.67
CA GLU A 349 -17.98 -18.78 -2.70
C GLU A 349 -17.71 -20.19 -3.25
N THR A 350 -18.26 -21.19 -2.58
CA THR A 350 -18.57 -22.49 -3.18
C THR A 350 -20.04 -22.47 -3.60
N GLN A 351 -20.34 -21.89 -4.75
CA GLN A 351 -21.53 -22.29 -5.46
C GLN A 351 -21.20 -23.58 -6.22
N GLY A 352 -21.62 -24.70 -5.62
CA GLY A 352 -21.67 -25.97 -6.28
C GLY A 352 -22.69 -25.94 -7.43
N VAL A 353 -22.21 -25.80 -8.64
CA VAL A 353 -22.99 -26.16 -9.83
C VAL A 353 -22.77 -27.65 -10.06
N ASN A 354 -23.79 -28.45 -9.73
CA ASN A 354 -23.91 -29.83 -10.17
C ASN A 354 -23.90 -29.86 -11.71
N MET A 355 -22.77 -30.19 -12.31
CA MET A 355 -22.73 -30.61 -13.71
C MET A 355 -22.83 -32.12 -13.78
N SER A 356 -23.98 -32.60 -14.21
CA SER A 356 -24.23 -33.94 -14.70
C SER A 356 -23.17 -34.33 -15.76
N GLN A 357 -22.68 -35.54 -15.61
CA GLN A 357 -21.73 -36.25 -16.47
C GLN A 357 -22.19 -36.25 -17.92
N THR A 358 -21.42 -35.68 -18.83
CA THR A 358 -21.42 -36.04 -20.25
C THR A 358 -20.00 -36.48 -20.61
N ASN A 359 -19.89 -37.77 -20.94
CA ASN A 359 -18.68 -38.41 -21.45
C ASN A 359 -18.38 -37.89 -22.85
N GLY A 360 -17.35 -37.06 -23.01
CA GLY A 360 -16.72 -36.68 -24.25
C GLY A 360 -15.21 -36.56 -24.03
N PRO A 361 -14.35 -36.94 -25.01
CA PRO A 361 -12.91 -36.86 -24.83
C PRO A 361 -12.47 -35.40 -24.61
N PRO A 362 -11.42 -35.16 -23.79
CA PRO A 362 -10.97 -33.81 -23.51
C PRO A 362 -10.30 -33.25 -24.77
N THR A 363 -11.02 -32.41 -25.50
CA THR A 363 -10.41 -31.50 -26.47
C THR A 363 -9.53 -30.54 -25.70
N SER A 364 -8.24 -30.78 -25.70
CA SER A 364 -7.21 -29.86 -25.26
C SER A 364 -7.28 -28.61 -26.13
N ILE A 365 -7.97 -27.56 -25.60
CA ILE A 365 -7.83 -26.21 -26.13
C ILE A 365 -6.36 -25.84 -25.92
N PRO A 366 -5.57 -25.54 -26.98
CA PRO A 366 -4.22 -25.08 -26.80
C PRO A 366 -4.27 -23.80 -25.95
N ARG A 367 -3.66 -23.82 -24.77
CA ARG A 367 -3.34 -22.59 -24.04
C ARG A 367 -2.37 -21.82 -24.93
N GLN A 368 -2.90 -21.00 -25.84
CA GLN A 368 -2.11 -20.01 -26.54
C GLN A 368 -1.45 -19.15 -25.46
N ARG A 369 -0.14 -19.25 -25.36
CA ARG A 369 0.70 -18.32 -24.61
C ARG A 369 0.63 -16.99 -25.37
N PHE A 370 -0.36 -16.17 -25.06
CA PHE A 370 -0.40 -14.80 -25.55
C PHE A 370 0.77 -14.04 -24.93
N ALA A 371 1.76 -13.75 -25.73
CA ALA A 371 2.83 -12.82 -25.40
C ALA A 371 2.27 -11.38 -25.49
N GLY A 372 1.42 -10.99 -24.53
CA GLY A 372 0.88 -9.65 -24.48
C GLY A 372 1.95 -8.65 -24.02
N HIS A 373 2.15 -7.59 -24.79
CA HIS A 373 2.93 -6.44 -24.34
C HIS A 373 2.06 -5.57 -23.43
N CYS A 374 2.66 -5.03 -22.35
CA CYS A 374 1.99 -4.08 -21.48
C CYS A 374 2.52 -2.67 -21.75
N ARG A 375 1.67 -1.64 -21.65
CA ARG A 375 2.09 -0.24 -21.68
C ARG A 375 1.68 0.45 -20.39
N HIS A 376 2.42 1.48 -19.98
CA HIS A 376 2.09 2.35 -18.84
C HIS A 376 0.92 3.29 -19.19
N GLY A 377 0.99 3.95 -20.33
CA GLY A 377 -0.07 4.77 -20.91
C GLY A 377 -0.21 6.19 -20.35
N ASP A 378 0.49 6.57 -19.27
CA ASP A 378 0.44 7.92 -18.68
C ASP A 378 1.80 8.39 -18.15
N ILE A 379 2.87 8.21 -18.95
CA ILE A 379 4.21 8.70 -18.60
C ILE A 379 4.24 10.21 -18.74
N LYS A 380 4.56 10.90 -17.64
CA LYS A 380 4.67 12.36 -17.54
C LYS A 380 5.48 12.74 -16.30
N PRO A 381 6.02 13.99 -16.17
CA PRO A 381 6.81 14.39 -15.02
C PRO A 381 6.14 14.19 -13.66
N LYS A 382 4.81 14.35 -13.56
CA LYS A 382 4.04 14.11 -12.32
C LYS A 382 3.98 12.65 -11.90
N ASN A 383 4.17 11.72 -12.84
CA ASN A 383 4.18 10.27 -12.60
C ASN A 383 5.60 9.69 -12.53
N ILE A 384 6.61 10.56 -12.39
CA ILE A 384 8.00 10.20 -12.13
C ILE A 384 8.37 10.84 -10.80
N LEU A 385 8.73 10.02 -9.82
CA LEU A 385 9.01 10.45 -8.45
C LEU A 385 10.50 10.45 -8.18
N TRP A 386 10.99 11.48 -7.49
CA TRP A 386 12.36 11.62 -7.06
C TRP A 386 12.52 11.14 -5.61
N PHE A 387 13.46 10.23 -5.39
CA PHE A 387 13.86 9.72 -4.08
C PHE A 387 15.28 10.21 -3.79
N PRO A 388 15.49 10.98 -2.71
CA PRO A 388 16.83 11.42 -2.33
C PRO A 388 17.68 10.24 -1.85
N ASP A 389 18.99 10.29 -2.07
CA ASP A 389 19.94 9.33 -1.54
C ASP A 389 19.98 9.38 -0.01
N GLY A 390 20.04 8.22 0.63
CA GLY A 390 19.92 8.08 2.09
C GLY A 390 21.12 8.57 2.91
N SER A 391 22.21 9.01 2.30
CA SER A 391 23.44 9.41 3.01
C SER A 391 23.31 10.82 3.60
N ARG A 392 22.81 10.92 4.83
CA ARG A 392 22.81 12.16 5.64
C ARG A 392 24.20 12.68 6.02
N GLN A 393 25.29 12.02 5.61
CA GLN A 393 26.65 12.33 6.09
C GLN A 393 27.60 12.96 5.05
N GLN A 394 27.22 13.03 3.79
CA GLN A 394 28.05 13.72 2.81
C GLN A 394 27.56 15.16 2.61
N LYS A 395 28.45 16.11 2.95
CA LYS A 395 28.38 17.55 2.64
C LYS A 395 28.56 17.79 1.14
N GLU A 396 27.99 16.97 0.29
CA GLU A 396 28.03 17.22 -1.17
C GLU A 396 26.89 18.15 -1.57
N THR A 397 27.25 19.14 -2.33
CA THR A 397 26.45 20.30 -2.73
C THR A 397 25.25 19.95 -3.62
N THR A 398 25.16 18.73 -4.12
CA THR A 398 24.06 18.26 -4.98
C THR A 398 23.38 17.03 -4.38
N PRO A 399 22.12 17.13 -3.96
CA PRO A 399 21.37 15.94 -3.58
C PRO A 399 21.10 15.11 -4.84
N ARG A 400 21.93 14.11 -5.05
CA ARG A 400 21.70 13.06 -6.02
C ARG A 400 20.55 12.20 -5.50
N GLY A 401 19.83 11.57 -6.38
CA GLY A 401 18.72 10.70 -6.03
C GLY A 401 18.28 9.92 -7.24
N THR A 402 17.32 9.03 -7.04
CA THR A 402 16.83 8.12 -8.07
C THR A 402 15.41 8.52 -8.49
N LEU A 403 15.18 8.61 -9.81
CA LEU A 403 13.85 8.80 -10.38
C LEU A 403 13.14 7.46 -10.57
N ARG A 404 11.86 7.38 -10.16
CA ARG A 404 11.06 6.14 -10.28
C ARG A 404 9.70 6.42 -10.91
N ILE A 405 9.30 5.59 -11.87
CA ILE A 405 7.97 5.65 -12.50
C ILE A 405 6.95 5.11 -11.53
N THR A 406 5.77 5.77 -11.46
CA THR A 406 4.63 5.43 -10.60
C THR A 406 3.31 5.58 -11.36
N ASP A 407 2.21 5.14 -10.74
CA ASP A 407 0.82 5.31 -11.21
C ASP A 407 0.47 4.47 -12.45
N PHE A 408 0.20 3.19 -12.21
CA PHE A 408 -0.23 2.23 -13.24
C PHE A 408 -1.75 2.22 -13.49
N GLY A 409 -2.49 3.21 -13.00
CA GLY A 409 -3.96 3.27 -13.19
C GLY A 409 -4.42 3.35 -14.64
N ALA A 410 -3.56 3.84 -15.54
CA ALA A 410 -3.80 3.89 -16.99
C ALA A 410 -3.12 2.76 -17.77
N ALA A 411 -2.44 1.85 -17.08
CA ALA A 411 -1.71 0.76 -17.73
C ALA A 411 -2.67 -0.20 -18.46
N GLN A 412 -2.30 -0.66 -19.64
CA GLN A 412 -3.14 -1.53 -20.46
C GLN A 412 -2.30 -2.62 -21.14
N TYR A 413 -2.94 -3.77 -21.38
CA TYR A 413 -2.39 -4.79 -22.27
C TYR A 413 -2.63 -4.39 -23.72
N ALA A 414 -1.64 -4.61 -24.60
CA ALA A 414 -1.66 -4.19 -26.00
C ALA A 414 -2.80 -4.79 -26.84
N GLU A 415 -3.55 -5.75 -26.31
CA GLU A 415 -4.68 -6.39 -27.00
C GLU A 415 -6.01 -5.63 -26.84
N HIS A 416 -6.06 -4.61 -25.99
CA HIS A 416 -7.29 -3.86 -25.78
C HIS A 416 -7.33 -2.60 -26.65
N ARG A 417 -8.38 -2.51 -27.45
CA ARG A 417 -8.71 -1.27 -28.21
C ARG A 417 -8.79 -0.10 -27.23
N VAL A 418 -8.10 0.98 -27.54
CA VAL A 418 -8.22 2.20 -26.74
C VAL A 418 -9.65 2.74 -26.91
N PRO A 419 -10.43 2.90 -25.84
CA PRO A 419 -11.69 3.62 -25.95
C PRO A 419 -11.38 5.04 -26.39
N THR A 420 -11.90 5.45 -27.52
CA THR A 420 -11.72 6.81 -28.08
C THR A 420 -12.39 7.89 -27.23
N SER A 421 -13.32 7.51 -26.36
CA SER A 421 -14.02 8.41 -25.45
C SER A 421 -13.63 8.12 -24.00
N GLY A 422 -12.89 9.04 -23.37
CA GLY A 422 -12.59 8.98 -21.94
C GLY A 422 -11.16 8.60 -21.54
N SER A 423 -10.21 8.60 -22.48
CA SER A 423 -8.80 8.39 -22.13
C SER A 423 -8.34 9.47 -21.14
N GLN A 424 -8.05 9.05 -19.92
CA GLN A 424 -7.62 9.86 -18.77
C GLN A 424 -6.21 10.44 -18.94
N ASN A 425 -5.58 10.21 -20.10
CA ASN A 425 -4.18 10.53 -20.35
C ASN A 425 -4.01 12.03 -20.62
N THR A 426 -2.96 12.59 -20.06
CA THR A 426 -2.62 14.01 -20.25
C THR A 426 -2.35 14.29 -21.73
N PRO A 427 -3.13 15.16 -22.41
CA PRO A 427 -3.02 15.35 -23.86
C PRO A 427 -1.64 15.76 -24.35
N ILE A 428 -0.85 16.44 -23.52
CA ILE A 428 0.47 16.99 -23.87
C ILE A 428 1.47 15.89 -24.26
N TYR A 429 1.50 14.78 -23.51
CA TYR A 429 2.46 13.68 -23.70
C TYR A 429 1.92 12.55 -24.60
N ARG A 430 0.71 12.69 -25.11
CA ARG A 430 0.07 11.70 -25.98
C ARG A 430 0.78 11.65 -27.33
N PRO A 431 1.02 10.46 -27.92
CA PRO A 431 1.60 10.34 -29.24
C PRO A 431 0.59 10.68 -30.35
N PRO A 432 1.06 11.07 -31.56
CA PRO A 432 0.20 11.51 -32.63
C PRO A 432 -0.81 10.45 -33.12
N GLU A 433 -0.41 9.18 -33.13
CA GLU A 433 -1.31 8.08 -33.55
C GLU A 433 -2.56 7.98 -32.67
N ALA A 434 -2.45 8.31 -31.37
CA ALA A 434 -3.60 8.30 -30.48
C ALA A 434 -4.60 9.43 -30.75
N ASP A 435 -4.15 10.55 -31.31
CA ASP A 435 -5.02 11.67 -31.70
C ASP A 435 -5.62 11.46 -33.10
N LEU A 436 -4.91 10.84 -34.02
CA LEU A 436 -5.41 10.49 -35.35
C LEU A 436 -6.57 9.49 -35.27
N THR A 437 -6.47 8.50 -34.38
CA THR A 437 -7.56 7.54 -34.10
C THR A 437 -8.78 8.20 -33.48
N ALA A 438 -8.58 9.15 -32.56
CA ALA A 438 -9.68 9.87 -31.90
C ALA A 438 -10.51 10.73 -32.87
N GLN A 439 -9.93 11.15 -34.00
CA GLN A 439 -10.61 11.92 -35.05
C GLN A 439 -11.41 11.04 -36.04
N GLY A 440 -11.41 9.70 -35.86
CA GLY A 440 -12.14 8.79 -36.74
C GLY A 440 -11.53 8.63 -38.14
N THR A 441 -10.28 9.13 -38.35
CA THR A 441 -9.59 9.03 -39.62
C THR A 441 -9.00 7.64 -39.89
N GLU A 442 -8.77 6.85 -38.80
CA GLU A 442 -8.36 5.44 -38.89
C GLU A 442 -9.03 4.63 -37.78
N PRO A 443 -9.94 3.69 -38.12
CA PRO A 443 -10.80 3.03 -37.12
C PRO A 443 -10.09 1.99 -36.23
N ASP A 444 -8.88 1.54 -36.55
CA ASP A 444 -8.26 0.36 -35.92
C ASP A 444 -6.77 0.45 -35.60
N VAL A 445 -6.23 1.63 -35.31
CA VAL A 445 -4.82 1.72 -34.88
C VAL A 445 -4.68 1.17 -33.47
N ILE A 446 -4.01 0.03 -33.34
CA ILE A 446 -3.59 -0.53 -32.05
C ILE A 446 -2.46 0.35 -31.51
N VAL A 447 -2.75 1.13 -30.48
CA VAL A 447 -1.75 1.94 -29.79
C VAL A 447 -0.89 1.04 -28.91
N GLY A 448 0.28 0.70 -29.41
CA GLY A 448 1.22 -0.23 -28.78
C GLY A 448 2.11 0.39 -27.71
N THR A 449 3.23 -0.29 -27.45
CA THR A 449 4.29 0.15 -26.52
C THR A 449 5.02 1.42 -26.98
N SER A 450 4.95 1.77 -28.28
CA SER A 450 5.44 3.01 -28.85
C SER A 450 4.87 4.27 -28.17
N TYR A 451 3.65 4.15 -27.61
CA TYR A 451 3.04 5.21 -26.82
C TYR A 451 3.93 5.69 -25.68
N ASP A 452 4.41 4.76 -24.87
CA ASP A 452 5.26 5.09 -23.73
C ASP A 452 6.63 5.63 -24.17
N ILE A 453 7.17 5.12 -25.28
CA ILE A 453 8.44 5.57 -25.85
C ILE A 453 8.32 7.05 -26.27
N TRP A 454 7.23 7.41 -26.94
CA TRP A 454 6.93 8.81 -27.28
C TRP A 454 6.81 9.68 -26.03
N SER A 455 5.98 9.28 -25.06
CA SER A 455 5.75 10.03 -23.83
C SER A 455 7.06 10.25 -23.05
N LEU A 456 7.90 9.21 -22.96
CA LEU A 456 9.21 9.29 -22.31
C LEU A 456 10.15 10.22 -23.07
N GLY A 457 10.15 10.19 -24.42
CA GLY A 457 10.91 11.11 -25.25
C GLY A 457 10.53 12.57 -25.01
N CYS A 458 9.24 12.87 -24.84
CA CYS A 458 8.75 14.19 -24.46
C CYS A 458 9.30 14.62 -23.09
N VAL A 459 9.28 13.74 -22.10
CA VAL A 459 9.85 14.01 -20.76
C VAL A 459 11.36 14.27 -20.86
N PHE A 460 12.09 13.51 -21.68
CA PHE A 460 13.53 13.72 -21.83
C PHE A 460 13.87 15.07 -22.46
N LEU A 461 13.08 15.54 -23.42
CA LEU A 461 13.25 16.88 -23.98
C LEU A 461 13.04 17.98 -22.93
N GLU A 462 12.03 17.86 -22.08
CA GLU A 462 11.82 18.78 -20.96
C GLU A 462 12.94 18.67 -19.92
N PHE A 463 13.47 17.48 -19.67
CA PHE A 463 14.60 17.28 -18.76
C PHE A 463 15.89 17.96 -19.31
N VAL A 464 16.13 17.87 -20.61
CA VAL A 464 17.23 18.61 -21.26
C VAL A 464 17.01 20.12 -21.15
N ALA A 465 15.81 20.62 -21.41
CA ALA A 465 15.49 22.03 -21.24
C ALA A 465 15.73 22.50 -19.79
N TRP A 466 15.35 21.71 -18.81
CA TRP A 466 15.64 21.98 -17.40
C TRP A 466 17.16 21.94 -17.12
N PHE A 467 17.87 20.95 -17.62
CA PHE A 467 19.31 20.85 -17.39
C PHE A 467 20.07 22.04 -17.95
N LEU A 468 19.65 22.61 -19.09
CA LEU A 468 20.30 23.75 -19.75
C LEU A 468 19.95 25.09 -19.06
N ASP A 469 18.69 25.36 -18.78
CA ASP A 469 18.19 26.68 -18.39
C ASP A 469 17.27 26.64 -17.12
N GLY A 470 17.27 25.54 -16.35
CA GLY A 470 16.46 25.38 -15.15
C GLY A 470 14.96 25.33 -15.41
N TRP A 471 14.16 25.61 -14.38
CA TRP A 471 12.71 25.66 -14.51
C TRP A 471 12.24 26.66 -15.59
N HIS A 472 12.92 27.77 -15.71
CA HIS A 472 12.64 28.80 -16.74
C HIS A 472 12.76 28.22 -18.16
N GLY A 473 13.76 27.39 -18.41
CA GLY A 473 13.92 26.71 -19.70
C GLY A 473 12.76 25.79 -20.04
N VAL A 474 12.23 25.07 -19.05
CA VAL A 474 11.03 24.22 -19.20
C VAL A 474 9.80 25.07 -19.56
N GLN A 475 9.63 26.22 -18.88
CA GLN A 475 8.50 27.13 -19.13
C GLN A 475 8.58 27.73 -20.54
N ILE A 476 9.73 28.26 -20.96
CA ILE A 476 9.93 28.80 -22.31
C ILE A 476 9.69 27.70 -23.37
N PHE A 477 10.17 26.48 -23.11
CA PHE A 477 9.97 25.38 -24.04
C PHE A 477 8.49 25.02 -24.17
N LEU A 478 7.72 25.05 -23.07
CA LEU A 478 6.27 24.85 -23.08
C LEU A 478 5.54 25.98 -23.82
N GLU A 479 5.89 27.24 -23.54
CA GLU A 479 5.29 28.42 -24.17
C GLU A 479 5.52 28.43 -25.66
N ASN A 480 6.76 28.21 -26.12
CA ASN A 480 7.10 28.21 -27.52
C ASN A 480 6.37 27.14 -28.33
N ARG A 481 6.15 25.95 -27.74
CA ARG A 481 5.39 24.88 -28.41
C ARG A 481 3.87 24.96 -28.18
N SER A 482 3.39 25.98 -27.44
CA SER A 482 1.96 26.16 -27.20
C SER A 482 1.29 26.81 -28.41
N THR A 483 0.55 26.02 -29.17
CA THR A 483 -0.16 26.44 -30.38
C THR A 483 -1.61 26.00 -30.35
N VAL A 484 -2.44 26.63 -31.19
CA VAL A 484 -3.84 26.24 -31.36
C VAL A 484 -3.93 24.82 -31.89
N ASP A 485 -4.62 23.96 -31.17
CA ASP A 485 -4.85 22.56 -31.54
C ASP A 485 -6.30 22.36 -31.98
N ARG A 486 -6.49 22.13 -33.27
CA ARG A 486 -7.84 21.87 -33.84
C ARG A 486 -8.46 20.58 -33.30
N ALA A 487 -7.64 19.59 -32.96
CA ALA A 487 -8.08 18.34 -32.37
C ALA A 487 -8.58 18.50 -30.92
N CYS A 488 -8.14 19.56 -30.24
CA CYS A 488 -8.54 19.92 -28.89
C CYS A 488 -9.48 21.16 -28.88
N HIS A 489 -10.49 21.19 -29.72
CA HIS A 489 -11.49 22.27 -29.76
C HIS A 489 -10.89 23.68 -29.92
N ASN A 490 -9.81 23.83 -30.66
CA ASN A 490 -9.05 25.07 -30.86
C ASN A 490 -8.45 25.67 -29.57
N PHE A 491 -8.26 24.87 -28.51
CA PHE A 491 -7.46 25.33 -27.37
C PHE A 491 -5.97 25.32 -27.68
N HIS A 492 -5.23 26.21 -27.03
CA HIS A 492 -3.77 26.15 -27.05
C HIS A 492 -3.28 24.92 -26.29
N THR A 493 -2.48 24.09 -26.95
CA THR A 493 -1.87 22.91 -26.33
C THR A 493 -0.36 22.91 -26.50
N GLY A 494 0.33 22.48 -25.45
CA GLY A 494 1.79 22.30 -25.47
C GLY A 494 2.22 20.94 -26.02
N LYS A 495 1.44 20.32 -26.93
CA LYS A 495 1.82 19.06 -27.58
C LYS A 495 3.11 19.21 -28.39
N PHE A 496 3.82 18.12 -28.57
CA PHE A 496 5.10 18.06 -29.28
C PHE A 496 4.96 17.94 -30.81
N PHE A 497 3.74 17.81 -31.30
CA PHE A 497 3.41 17.64 -32.73
C PHE A 497 2.22 18.49 -33.15
N LEU A 498 2.06 18.66 -34.45
CA LEU A 498 0.87 19.21 -35.11
C LEU A 498 0.26 18.14 -36.01
N ILE A 499 -1.07 18.16 -36.14
CA ILE A 499 -1.78 17.37 -37.14
C ILE A 499 -2.12 18.28 -38.31
N GLU A 500 -1.55 17.98 -39.48
CA GLU A 500 -1.86 18.62 -40.74
C GLU A 500 -3.00 17.87 -41.41
N SER A 501 -4.12 18.54 -41.66
CA SER A 501 -5.24 17.98 -42.40
C SER A 501 -4.82 17.79 -43.86
N GLY A 502 -4.96 16.61 -44.40
CA GLY A 502 -4.82 16.38 -45.84
C GLY A 502 -5.89 17.11 -46.64
N ASP A 503 -5.55 17.52 -47.88
CA ASP A 503 -6.54 17.99 -48.84
C ASP A 503 -7.62 16.92 -49.05
N ALA A 504 -8.81 17.31 -49.56
CA ALA A 504 -9.95 16.43 -49.76
C ALA A 504 -9.54 15.07 -50.36
N GLY A 505 -9.66 14.00 -49.56
CA GLY A 505 -9.29 12.64 -49.95
C GLY A 505 -7.89 12.17 -49.53
N LYS A 506 -7.09 12.99 -48.84
CA LYS A 506 -5.79 12.57 -48.27
C LYS A 506 -5.88 12.36 -46.76
N THR A 507 -5.12 11.37 -46.26
CA THR A 507 -4.99 11.07 -44.81
C THR A 507 -4.30 12.22 -44.09
N SER A 508 -4.77 12.56 -42.88
CA SER A 508 -4.09 13.51 -41.98
C SER A 508 -2.70 13.01 -41.61
N ARG A 509 -1.71 13.91 -41.52
CA ARG A 509 -0.34 13.59 -41.14
C ARG A 509 0.06 14.33 -39.87
N ALA A 510 0.82 13.67 -39.03
CA ALA A 510 1.44 14.29 -37.87
C ALA A 510 2.86 14.74 -38.21
N ARG A 511 3.23 15.93 -37.73
CA ARG A 511 4.58 16.51 -37.86
C ARG A 511 5.05 17.00 -36.50
N VAL A 512 6.33 16.74 -36.17
CA VAL A 512 6.97 17.30 -34.98
C VAL A 512 7.03 18.82 -35.13
N LYS A 513 6.77 19.55 -34.05
CA LYS A 513 6.83 21.03 -34.07
C LYS A 513 8.27 21.53 -34.26
N PRO A 514 8.48 22.60 -35.01
CA PRO A 514 9.83 23.16 -35.22
C PRO A 514 10.54 23.52 -33.92
N GLU A 515 9.82 23.96 -32.90
CA GLU A 515 10.34 24.34 -31.60
C GLU A 515 10.94 23.14 -30.84
N VAL A 516 10.43 21.95 -31.11
CA VAL A 516 10.99 20.68 -30.59
C VAL A 516 12.33 20.37 -31.25
N ASP A 517 12.44 20.58 -32.56
CA ASP A 517 13.68 20.39 -33.30
C ASP A 517 14.75 21.40 -32.89
N GLN A 518 14.36 22.62 -32.50
CA GLN A 518 15.28 23.62 -31.97
C GLN A 518 15.97 23.17 -30.68
N VAL A 519 15.24 22.55 -29.75
CA VAL A 519 15.83 21.99 -28.52
C VAL A 519 16.80 20.86 -28.85
N ARG A 520 16.46 19.99 -29.81
CA ARG A 520 17.33 18.90 -30.28
C ARG A 520 18.63 19.39 -30.91
N SER A 521 18.58 20.52 -31.59
CA SER A 521 19.71 21.06 -32.36
C SER A 521 20.49 22.14 -31.61
N ARG A 522 20.07 22.54 -30.40
CA ARG A 522 20.71 23.60 -29.64
C ARG A 522 22.13 23.20 -29.25
N PRO A 523 23.18 23.90 -29.75
CA PRO A 523 24.52 23.61 -29.32
C PRO A 523 24.65 23.96 -27.83
N PRO A 524 25.42 23.17 -27.04
CA PRO A 524 25.70 23.53 -25.66
C PRO A 524 26.33 24.94 -25.62
N GLN A 525 25.83 25.77 -24.70
CA GLN A 525 26.33 27.15 -24.53
C GLN A 525 27.83 27.10 -24.19
N PRO A 526 28.64 28.08 -24.67
CA PRO A 526 30.10 28.09 -24.46
C PRO A 526 30.53 28.07 -23.00
N SER A 527 29.66 28.50 -22.06
CA SER A 527 29.86 28.41 -20.61
C SER A 527 29.80 26.98 -20.08
N SER A 528 29.05 26.08 -20.71
CA SER A 528 28.95 24.67 -20.34
C SER A 528 30.02 23.79 -21.00
N LEU A 529 30.64 24.25 -22.09
CA LEU A 529 31.68 23.49 -22.80
C LEU A 529 33.09 23.58 -22.18
N ARG A 530 33.32 24.47 -21.22
CA ARG A 530 34.64 24.55 -20.54
C ARG A 530 34.99 23.29 -19.75
N TYR A 531 33.99 22.48 -19.40
CA TYR A 531 34.15 21.27 -18.57
C TYR A 531 34.05 19.95 -19.35
N LEU A 532 33.82 19.98 -20.64
CA LEU A 532 33.75 18.77 -21.48
C LEU A 532 35.04 18.48 -22.25
N ARG A 533 36.13 19.27 -22.05
CA ARG A 533 37.41 19.14 -22.77
C ARG A 533 38.55 18.55 -21.94
N ASP A 534 38.36 18.31 -20.67
CA ASP A 534 39.28 17.60 -19.79
C ASP A 534 38.62 16.28 -19.35
#